data_08a30b5aeb4427088b1b27db01240f70
#
_entry.id   08a30b5aeb4427088b1b27db01240f70
#
_cell.length_a   1.000
_cell.length_b   1.000
_cell.length_c   1.000
_cell.angle_alpha   90.00
_cell.angle_beta   90.00
_cell.angle_gamma   90.00
#
_symmetry.space_group_name_H-M   'P 1'
#
loop_
_entity.id
_entity.type
_entity.pdbx_description
1 polymer ?
#
loop_
_entity_poly.entity_id
_entity_poly.type
_entity_poly.pdbx_seq_one_letter_code
_entity_poly.pdbx_strand_id
1 'polypeptide(L)'
;MSRSPETTPVIVGAARTAIGRFLGGLSALPATELGATAIRAAVQRSGIDPSVVDEVIMGHVLQGGAGQATARQALMKAGLPAAVPAFGVNKVCGSGLQAVMLAAQAIRAGDQQVVVAGGQESMSQTPFYAYGMRTGVKFGDQTFVDGLI
;
A
#
# COMPACT_ATOMS: atom_id res chain seq x y z
N MET A 1 -8.85 -19.54 26.41
CA MET A 1 -8.34 -18.24 26.86
C MET A 1 -9.36 -17.17 26.48
N SER A 2 -10.01 -16.50 27.43
CA SER A 2 -10.89 -15.36 27.13
C SER A 2 -10.02 -14.19 26.70
N ARG A 3 -10.31 -13.58 25.53
CA ARG A 3 -9.59 -12.39 25.05
C ARG A 3 -10.01 -11.21 25.89
N SER A 4 -9.06 -10.39 26.33
CA SER A 4 -9.36 -9.08 26.91
C SER A 4 -10.08 -8.21 25.87
N PRO A 5 -11.16 -7.49 26.24
CA PRO A 5 -11.82 -6.54 25.36
C PRO A 5 -10.85 -5.50 24.78
N GLU A 6 -9.84 -5.10 25.55
CA GLU A 6 -8.82 -4.10 25.16
C GLU A 6 -7.90 -4.54 24.02
N THR A 7 -7.77 -5.85 23.77
CA THR A 7 -6.93 -6.40 22.70
C THR A 7 -7.73 -6.95 21.53
N THR A 8 -9.03 -6.67 21.47
CA THR A 8 -9.87 -7.09 20.33
C THR A 8 -9.84 -6.02 19.25
N PRO A 9 -9.18 -6.24 18.09
CA PRO A 9 -9.16 -5.26 17.02
C PRO A 9 -10.56 -5.08 16.43
N VAL A 10 -10.92 -3.83 16.18
CA VAL A 10 -12.17 -3.43 15.53
C VAL A 10 -11.88 -2.54 14.33
N ILE A 11 -12.74 -2.55 13.33
CA ILE A 11 -12.63 -1.66 12.17
C ILE A 11 -13.49 -0.43 12.45
N VAL A 12 -12.87 0.74 12.51
CA VAL A 12 -13.55 2.02 12.81
C VAL A 12 -13.76 2.90 11.58
N GLY A 13 -13.11 2.58 10.47
CA GLY A 13 -13.28 3.30 9.21
C GLY A 13 -12.82 2.46 8.03
N ALA A 14 -13.47 2.64 6.89
CA ALA A 14 -13.09 1.97 5.66
C ALA A 14 -13.38 2.85 4.44
N ALA A 15 -12.52 2.75 3.44
CA ALA A 15 -12.68 3.44 2.18
C ALA A 15 -12.02 2.66 1.04
N ARG A 16 -12.53 2.87 -0.15
CA ARG A 16 -12.01 2.30 -1.39
C ARG A 16 -12.19 3.31 -2.53
N THR A 17 -11.20 3.40 -3.41
CA THR A 17 -11.38 4.06 -4.72
C THR A 17 -12.29 3.23 -5.62
N ALA A 18 -12.72 3.78 -6.73
CA ALA A 18 -13.25 2.96 -7.82
C ALA A 18 -12.21 1.92 -8.26
N ILE A 19 -12.66 0.76 -8.73
CA ILE A 19 -11.80 -0.23 -9.39
C ILE A 19 -11.78 0.12 -10.87
N GLY A 20 -10.60 0.56 -11.34
CA GLY A 20 -10.38 0.90 -12.74
C GLY A 20 -10.18 -0.33 -13.62
N ARG A 21 -10.55 -0.20 -14.89
CA ARG A 21 -10.13 -1.15 -15.93
C ARG A 21 -8.65 -0.90 -16.28
N PHE A 22 -7.93 -1.96 -16.64
CA PHE A 22 -6.57 -1.83 -17.19
C PHE A 22 -6.56 -0.86 -18.38
N LEU A 23 -5.63 0.08 -18.35
CA LEU A 23 -5.53 1.22 -19.29
C LEU A 23 -6.82 2.07 -19.39
N GLY A 24 -7.66 2.05 -18.35
CA GLY A 24 -8.89 2.83 -18.26
C GLY A 24 -8.70 4.18 -17.58
N GLY A 25 -9.80 4.74 -17.06
CA GLY A 25 -9.85 6.11 -16.53
C GLY A 25 -8.95 6.42 -15.34
N LEU A 26 -8.45 5.40 -14.63
CA LEU A 26 -7.49 5.56 -13.53
C LEU A 26 -6.04 5.25 -13.94
N SER A 27 -5.79 4.96 -15.22
CA SER A 27 -4.49 4.49 -15.71
C SER A 27 -3.35 5.50 -15.50
N ALA A 28 -3.66 6.79 -15.46
CA ALA A 28 -2.66 7.84 -15.22
C ALA A 28 -2.27 7.99 -13.74
N LEU A 29 -3.00 7.35 -12.81
CA LEU A 29 -2.75 7.49 -11.39
C LEU A 29 -1.81 6.41 -10.86
N PRO A 30 -0.68 6.81 -10.25
CA PRO A 30 0.19 5.87 -9.55
C PRO A 30 -0.51 5.17 -8.39
N ALA A 31 -0.09 3.94 -8.08
CA ALA A 31 -0.64 3.18 -6.95
C ALA A 31 -0.60 3.98 -5.64
N THR A 32 0.45 4.76 -5.39
CA THR A 32 0.62 5.57 -4.19
C THR A 32 -0.39 6.72 -4.08
N GLU A 33 -0.92 7.25 -5.19
CA GLU A 33 -2.00 8.24 -5.18
C GLU A 33 -3.35 7.60 -4.87
N LEU A 34 -3.61 6.42 -5.45
CA LEU A 34 -4.81 5.65 -5.16
C LEU A 34 -4.84 5.23 -3.68
N GLY A 35 -3.71 4.72 -3.17
CA GLY A 35 -3.53 4.38 -1.76
C GLY A 35 -3.73 5.58 -0.84
N ALA A 36 -3.12 6.71 -1.15
CA ALA A 36 -3.27 7.95 -0.38
C ALA A 36 -4.73 8.42 -0.30
N THR A 37 -5.46 8.32 -1.40
CA THR A 37 -6.88 8.68 -1.45
C THR A 37 -7.72 7.79 -0.53
N ALA A 38 -7.47 6.48 -0.54
CA ALA A 38 -8.16 5.54 0.32
C ALA A 38 -7.79 5.73 1.81
N ILE A 39 -6.51 5.90 2.12
CA ILE A 39 -6.01 6.16 3.48
C ILE A 39 -6.67 7.42 4.05
N ARG A 40 -6.58 8.54 3.33
CA ARG A 40 -7.18 9.82 3.76
C ARG A 40 -8.68 9.67 4.05
N ALA A 41 -9.40 9.05 3.14
CA ALA A 41 -10.84 8.86 3.30
C ALA A 41 -11.19 7.90 4.45
N ALA A 42 -10.41 6.85 4.69
CA ALA A 42 -10.62 5.92 5.81
C ALA A 42 -10.40 6.63 7.16
N VAL A 43 -9.32 7.39 7.28
CA VAL A 43 -9.00 8.17 8.50
C VAL A 43 -10.09 9.23 8.75
N GLN A 44 -10.51 9.97 7.74
CA GLN A 44 -11.59 10.95 7.88
C GLN A 44 -12.90 10.30 8.34
N ARG A 45 -13.27 9.16 7.75
CA ARG A 45 -14.53 8.45 8.11
C ARG A 45 -14.49 7.82 9.50
N SER A 46 -13.30 7.47 10.00
CA SER A 46 -13.15 6.92 11.34
C SER A 46 -13.38 7.97 12.44
N GLY A 47 -13.22 9.25 12.12
CA GLY A 47 -13.26 10.34 13.10
C GLY A 47 -12.05 10.38 14.04
N ILE A 48 -11.01 9.57 13.81
CA ILE A 48 -9.79 9.56 14.64
C ILE A 48 -8.89 10.72 14.22
N ASP A 49 -8.20 11.29 15.19
CA ASP A 49 -7.11 12.23 14.94
C ASP A 49 -5.96 11.48 14.21
N PRO A 50 -5.50 11.96 13.03
CA PRO A 50 -4.36 11.35 12.34
C PRO A 50 -3.09 11.20 13.18
N SER A 51 -2.91 12.00 14.23
CA SER A 51 -1.75 11.97 15.12
C SER A 51 -1.69 10.73 16.01
N VAL A 52 -2.80 10.03 16.22
CA VAL A 52 -2.84 8.80 17.03
C VAL A 52 -2.64 7.52 16.19
N VAL A 53 -2.39 7.64 14.90
CA VAL A 53 -2.06 6.50 14.05
C VAL A 53 -0.64 6.03 14.35
N ASP A 54 -0.51 4.79 14.80
CA ASP A 54 0.78 4.18 15.15
C ASP A 54 1.55 3.69 13.93
N GLU A 55 0.84 3.16 12.91
CA GLU A 55 1.47 2.57 11.74
C GLU A 55 0.54 2.50 10.52
N VAL A 56 1.14 2.49 9.32
CA VAL A 56 0.45 2.23 8.05
C VAL A 56 1.04 0.99 7.37
N ILE A 57 0.19 0.00 7.08
CA ILE A 57 0.59 -1.24 6.39
C ILE A 57 -0.16 -1.34 5.06
N MET A 58 0.57 -1.33 3.93
CA MET A 58 -0.07 -1.39 2.61
C MET A 58 0.39 -2.58 1.79
N GLY A 59 -0.57 -3.38 1.33
CA GLY A 59 -0.32 -4.37 0.30
C GLY A 59 0.01 -3.73 -1.04
N HIS A 60 1.08 -4.15 -1.70
CA HIS A 60 1.45 -3.68 -3.03
C HIS A 60 2.31 -4.74 -3.73
N VAL A 61 1.88 -5.21 -4.88
CA VAL A 61 2.53 -6.32 -5.60
C VAL A 61 3.53 -5.79 -6.63
N LEU A 62 3.08 -4.95 -7.55
CA LEU A 62 3.83 -4.47 -8.70
C LEU A 62 4.50 -3.13 -8.37
N GLN A 63 5.57 -3.19 -7.59
CA GLN A 63 6.26 -2.00 -7.09
C GLN A 63 7.32 -1.43 -8.04
N GLY A 64 7.62 -2.13 -9.11
CA GLY A 64 8.59 -1.68 -10.11
C GLY A 64 8.18 -0.32 -10.71
N GLY A 65 9.11 0.62 -10.78
CA GLY A 65 8.85 1.98 -11.26
C GLY A 65 8.11 2.91 -10.28
N ALA A 66 7.53 2.37 -9.19
CA ALA A 66 6.77 3.17 -8.22
C ALA A 66 7.65 3.90 -7.18
N GLY A 67 8.97 3.72 -7.26
CA GLY A 67 9.92 4.27 -6.29
C GLY A 67 10.04 3.45 -5.00
N GLN A 68 10.73 4.00 -4.02
CA GLN A 68 11.00 3.32 -2.76
C GLN A 68 9.84 3.47 -1.78
N ALA A 69 9.65 2.49 -0.88
CA ALA A 69 8.75 2.54 0.25
C ALA A 69 7.34 3.06 -0.12
N THR A 70 6.67 2.39 -1.05
CA THR A 70 5.39 2.85 -1.62
C THR A 70 4.29 3.05 -0.59
N ALA A 71 4.27 2.28 0.50
CA ALA A 71 3.37 2.50 1.64
C ALA A 71 3.66 3.85 2.32
N ARG A 72 4.94 4.17 2.50
CA ARG A 72 5.39 5.46 3.05
C ARG A 72 4.99 6.63 2.15
N GLN A 73 5.14 6.48 0.84
CA GLN A 73 4.70 7.50 -0.11
C GLN A 73 3.18 7.75 0.01
N ALA A 74 2.38 6.67 0.09
CA ALA A 74 0.93 6.79 0.24
C ALA A 74 0.53 7.48 1.54
N LEU A 75 1.19 7.14 2.67
CA LEU A 75 1.01 7.80 3.97
C LEU A 75 1.25 9.30 3.87
N MET A 76 2.40 9.71 3.34
CA MET A 76 2.78 11.12 3.21
C MET A 76 1.81 11.89 2.30
N LYS A 77 1.43 11.32 1.17
CA LYS A 77 0.45 11.88 0.25
C LYS A 77 -0.97 11.94 0.83
N ALA A 78 -1.29 11.04 1.77
CA ALA A 78 -2.55 11.07 2.50
C ALA A 78 -2.61 12.22 3.52
N GLY A 79 -1.46 12.79 3.91
CA GLY A 79 -1.34 13.88 4.87
C GLY A 79 -1.24 13.40 6.31
N LEU A 80 -0.87 12.15 6.55
CA LEU A 80 -0.58 11.67 7.92
C LEU A 80 0.77 12.23 8.40
N PRO A 81 0.98 12.31 9.73
CA PRO A 81 2.23 12.83 10.28
C PRO A 81 3.46 12.03 9.82
N ALA A 82 4.55 12.75 9.54
CA ALA A 82 5.79 12.14 9.08
C ALA A 82 6.46 11.21 10.13
N ALA A 83 6.08 11.30 11.38
CA ALA A 83 6.55 10.41 12.44
C ALA A 83 5.95 9.00 12.36
N VAL A 84 4.77 8.84 11.73
CA VAL A 84 4.10 7.54 11.61
C VAL A 84 4.92 6.62 10.70
N PRO A 85 5.35 5.44 11.16
CA PRO A 85 6.04 4.47 10.31
C PRO A 85 5.09 3.85 9.29
N ALA A 86 5.66 3.33 8.19
CA ALA A 86 4.90 2.61 7.19
C ALA A 86 5.75 1.55 6.50
N PHE A 87 5.16 0.39 6.22
CA PHE A 87 5.80 -0.63 5.39
C PHE A 87 4.81 -1.28 4.41
N GLY A 88 5.38 -1.85 3.36
CA GLY A 88 4.63 -2.59 2.35
C GLY A 88 4.73 -4.10 2.55
N VAL A 89 3.67 -4.82 2.21
CA VAL A 89 3.63 -6.28 2.20
C VAL A 89 3.23 -6.79 0.83
N ASN A 90 3.87 -7.87 0.39
CA ASN A 90 3.52 -8.56 -0.84
C ASN A 90 3.18 -10.02 -0.55
N LYS A 91 1.96 -10.39 -0.81
CA LYS A 91 1.43 -11.75 -0.80
C LYS A 91 0.55 -11.95 -2.03
N VAL A 92 1.02 -11.48 -3.18
CA VAL A 92 0.30 -11.46 -4.45
C VAL A 92 -1.11 -10.87 -4.25
N CYS A 93 -2.16 -11.46 -4.80
CA CYS A 93 -3.54 -10.94 -4.70
C CYS A 93 -4.06 -10.82 -3.25
N GLY A 94 -3.44 -11.51 -2.30
CA GLY A 94 -3.78 -11.46 -0.87
C GLY A 94 -3.11 -10.34 -0.07
N SER A 95 -2.31 -9.47 -0.71
CA SER A 95 -1.47 -8.48 0.00
C SER A 95 -2.27 -7.52 0.87
N GLY A 96 -3.37 -6.96 0.36
CA GLY A 96 -4.21 -6.06 1.13
C GLY A 96 -4.85 -6.73 2.35
N LEU A 97 -5.34 -7.95 2.20
CA LEU A 97 -5.88 -8.72 3.33
C LEU A 97 -4.77 -9.09 4.32
N GLN A 98 -3.57 -9.43 3.84
CA GLN A 98 -2.42 -9.70 4.70
C GLN A 98 -2.07 -8.47 5.54
N ALA A 99 -2.14 -7.26 4.99
CA ALA A 99 -1.93 -6.02 5.75
C ALA A 99 -2.93 -5.89 6.91
N VAL A 100 -4.22 -6.16 6.67
CA VAL A 100 -5.25 -6.16 7.71
C VAL A 100 -5.00 -7.23 8.78
N MET A 101 -4.55 -8.42 8.38
CA MET A 101 -4.20 -9.49 9.32
C MET A 101 -3.02 -9.10 10.21
N LEU A 102 -1.98 -8.47 9.65
CA LEU A 102 -0.82 -7.98 10.40
C LEU A 102 -1.22 -6.88 11.40
N ALA A 103 -2.03 -5.92 10.97
CA ALA A 103 -2.57 -4.89 11.86
C ALA A 103 -3.35 -5.51 13.04
N ALA A 104 -4.22 -6.47 12.75
CA ALA A 104 -4.96 -7.16 13.79
C ALA A 104 -4.06 -7.97 14.75
N GLN A 105 -2.96 -8.52 14.25
CA GLN A 105 -1.95 -9.21 15.06
C GLN A 105 -1.20 -8.23 15.97
N ALA A 106 -0.73 -7.10 15.43
CA ALA A 106 -0.02 -6.07 16.20
C ALA A 106 -0.89 -5.50 17.35
N ILE A 107 -2.18 -5.23 17.08
CA ILE A 107 -3.13 -4.78 18.11
C ILE A 107 -3.33 -5.87 19.18
N ARG A 108 -3.49 -7.13 18.79
CA ARG A 108 -3.65 -8.24 19.75
C ARG A 108 -2.39 -8.49 20.59
N ALA A 109 -1.22 -8.23 20.02
CA ALA A 109 0.06 -8.35 20.72
C ALA A 109 0.28 -7.18 21.72
N GLY A 110 -0.44 -6.07 21.53
CA GLY A 110 -0.24 -4.84 22.32
C GLY A 110 0.87 -3.94 21.76
N ASP A 111 1.40 -4.26 20.60
CA ASP A 111 2.46 -3.46 19.96
C ASP A 111 1.93 -2.15 19.38
N GLN A 112 0.67 -2.15 18.91
CA GLN A 112 0.00 -1.01 18.27
C GLN A 112 -1.43 -0.86 18.81
N GLN A 113 -1.99 0.33 18.73
CA GLN A 113 -3.38 0.62 19.09
C GLN A 113 -4.22 1.03 17.89
N VAL A 114 -3.66 1.84 16.99
CA VAL A 114 -4.35 2.38 15.81
C VAL A 114 -3.51 2.14 14.57
N VAL A 115 -3.98 1.28 13.69
CA VAL A 115 -3.26 0.93 12.45
C VAL A 115 -4.14 1.19 11.22
N VAL A 116 -3.58 1.84 10.22
CA VAL A 116 -4.19 1.94 8.91
C VAL A 116 -3.65 0.81 8.04
N ALA A 117 -4.53 -0.08 7.60
CA ALA A 117 -4.15 -1.25 6.81
C ALA A 117 -4.98 -1.36 5.54
N GLY A 118 -4.35 -1.67 4.42
CA GLY A 118 -5.06 -1.79 3.15
C GLY A 118 -4.16 -2.26 2.02
N GLY A 119 -4.50 -1.88 0.80
CA GLY A 119 -3.73 -2.19 -0.40
C GLY A 119 -3.84 -1.11 -1.44
N GLN A 120 -2.90 -1.11 -2.35
CA GLN A 120 -2.83 -0.19 -3.48
C GLN A 120 -2.19 -0.90 -4.67
N GLU A 121 -2.69 -0.64 -5.88
CA GLU A 121 -2.14 -1.23 -7.10
C GLU A 121 -2.47 -0.36 -8.31
N SER A 122 -1.56 -0.25 -9.25
CA SER A 122 -1.81 0.39 -10.54
C SER A 122 -1.09 -0.40 -11.63
N MET A 123 -1.75 -1.45 -12.13
CA MET A 123 -1.19 -2.34 -13.15
C MET A 123 -0.85 -1.58 -14.43
N SER A 124 -1.63 -0.54 -14.76
CA SER A 124 -1.39 0.31 -15.94
C SER A 124 -0.10 1.13 -15.86
N GLN A 125 0.48 1.31 -14.67
CA GLN A 125 1.73 2.03 -14.44
C GLN A 125 2.94 1.11 -14.29
N THR A 126 2.74 -0.20 -14.39
CA THR A 126 3.85 -1.16 -14.31
C THR A 126 4.73 -1.03 -15.55
N PRO A 127 6.04 -0.82 -15.39
CA PRO A 127 6.94 -0.62 -16.51
C PRO A 127 7.31 -1.93 -17.21
N PHE A 128 7.77 -1.79 -18.43
CA PHE A 128 8.59 -2.82 -19.06
C PHE A 128 10.04 -2.69 -18.58
N TYR A 129 10.71 -3.81 -18.40
CA TYR A 129 12.10 -3.88 -17.92
C TYR A 129 13.07 -4.22 -19.05
N ALA A 130 14.15 -3.47 -19.16
CA ALA A 130 15.31 -3.81 -19.98
C ALA A 130 16.44 -4.29 -19.06
N TYR A 131 16.65 -5.60 -19.02
CA TYR A 131 17.74 -6.18 -18.22
C TYR A 131 19.11 -5.92 -18.86
N GLY A 132 20.15 -5.84 -18.06
CA GLY A 132 21.52 -5.62 -18.53
C GLY A 132 21.90 -4.16 -18.83
N MET A 133 20.94 -3.24 -18.90
CA MET A 133 21.19 -1.83 -19.23
C MET A 133 22.15 -1.15 -18.25
N ARG A 134 22.18 -1.57 -16.98
CA ARG A 134 23.08 -1.01 -15.97
C ARG A 134 24.55 -1.27 -16.26
N THR A 135 24.89 -2.38 -16.89
CA THR A 135 26.25 -2.73 -17.31
C THR A 135 26.56 -2.30 -18.74
N GLY A 136 25.60 -1.72 -19.42
CA GLY A 136 25.67 -1.27 -20.79
C GLY A 136 25.36 -2.36 -21.82
N VAL A 137 24.86 -1.95 -22.98
CA VAL A 137 24.62 -2.79 -24.14
C VAL A 137 25.67 -2.44 -25.17
N LYS A 138 26.56 -3.40 -25.47
CA LYS A 138 27.65 -3.18 -26.40
C LYS A 138 27.25 -3.36 -27.86
N PHE A 139 26.33 -4.30 -28.13
CA PHE A 139 26.01 -4.72 -29.49
C PHE A 139 24.72 -5.54 -29.54
N GLY A 140 23.91 -5.41 -30.57
CA GLY A 140 22.69 -6.19 -30.83
C GLY A 140 21.41 -5.63 -30.24
N ASP A 141 20.28 -6.29 -30.55
CA ASP A 141 18.96 -5.94 -30.12
C ASP A 141 18.74 -6.18 -28.62
N GLN A 142 17.78 -5.46 -28.03
CA GLN A 142 17.38 -5.61 -26.64
C GLN A 142 15.90 -5.95 -26.53
N THR A 143 15.58 -6.84 -25.58
CA THR A 143 14.20 -7.22 -25.28
C THR A 143 13.71 -6.44 -24.06
N PHE A 144 12.48 -5.93 -24.16
CA PHE A 144 11.74 -5.39 -23.03
C PHE A 144 10.80 -6.46 -22.47
N VAL A 145 10.91 -6.72 -21.17
CA VAL A 145 10.09 -7.72 -20.48
C VAL A 145 8.95 -7.02 -19.75
N ASP A 146 7.72 -7.49 -19.94
CA ASP A 146 6.55 -6.93 -19.27
C ASP A 146 6.62 -7.19 -17.76
N GLY A 147 6.55 -6.14 -16.98
CA GLY A 147 6.58 -6.22 -15.52
C GLY A 147 5.29 -6.75 -14.89
N LEU A 148 4.25 -7.03 -15.69
CA LEU A 148 3.00 -7.64 -15.22
C LEU A 148 3.06 -9.16 -15.13
N ILE A 149 4.05 -9.82 -15.76
CA ILE A 149 4.15 -11.27 -15.93
C ILE A 149 5.28 -11.84 -15.07
#